data_f6cb29048460bf2ff31157424c94d746
#
_entry.id   f6cb29048460bf2ff31157424c94d746
#
_cell.length_a   1.000
_cell.length_b   1.000
_cell.length_c   1.000
_cell.angle_alpha   90.00
_cell.angle_beta   90.00
_cell.angle_gamma   90.00
#
_symmetry.space_group_name_H-M   'P 1'
#
loop_
_entity.id
_entity.type
_entity.pdbx_description
1 polymer ?
#
loop_
_entity_poly.entity_id
_entity_poly.type
_entity_poly.pdbx_seq_one_letter_code
_entity_poly.pdbx_strand_id
1 'polypeptide(L)'
;MLRKRITLGNRMLIQESMGLNTMTGLVPLVKKILIGTGIIEGIGAVLYATQYVPEFGIGYGVWAAIFNSISAFCNAGMDIVRDDSLRSYVTNPVMNFTTMGLIILGGLGFVVWKDLWQGFKKIVKDKVPVKRMIQQWRLQTKIVLSITSFLILFGTILIFLFEYHNPATMESLSLPQKIQASLFQSVTTRTAGFELSLIHISEPTR
;
A
#
# COMPACT_ATOMS: atom_id res chain seq x y z
N MET A 1 15.67 -23.50 -7.32
CA MET A 1 16.63 -22.37 -7.25
C MET A 1 17.13 -21.99 -5.85
N LEU A 2 16.55 -22.44 -4.78
CA LEU A 2 16.88 -22.06 -3.38
C LEU A 2 18.09 -22.79 -2.75
N ARG A 3 18.85 -23.57 -3.52
CA ARG A 3 19.98 -24.39 -3.01
C ARG A 3 21.37 -23.90 -3.43
N LYS A 4 21.50 -22.83 -4.22
CA LYS A 4 22.78 -22.22 -4.53
C LYS A 4 23.26 -21.34 -3.36
N ARG A 5 24.47 -21.60 -2.86
CA ARG A 5 25.12 -20.75 -1.85
C ARG A 5 25.29 -19.35 -2.42
N ILE A 6 24.66 -18.36 -1.81
CA ILE A 6 24.81 -16.96 -2.20
C ILE A 6 26.28 -16.57 -1.98
N THR A 7 26.96 -16.11 -3.01
CA THR A 7 28.35 -15.66 -2.95
C THR A 7 28.51 -14.44 -2.05
N LEU A 8 29.70 -14.20 -1.51
CA LEU A 8 29.99 -13.04 -0.65
C LEU A 8 29.63 -11.70 -1.33
N GLY A 9 29.95 -11.56 -2.63
CA GLY A 9 29.60 -10.35 -3.40
C GLY A 9 28.09 -10.09 -3.46
N ASN A 10 27.28 -11.13 -3.73
CA ASN A 10 25.83 -10.99 -3.74
C ASN A 10 25.25 -10.66 -2.35
N ARG A 11 25.89 -11.14 -1.28
CA ARG A 11 25.50 -10.80 0.09
C ARG A 11 25.80 -9.34 0.41
N MET A 12 26.93 -8.79 -0.05
CA MET A 12 27.26 -7.37 0.10
C MET A 12 26.25 -6.48 -0.62
N LEU A 13 25.91 -6.79 -1.87
CA LEU A 13 24.91 -6.04 -2.64
C LEU A 13 23.53 -6.03 -1.97
N ILE A 14 23.07 -7.17 -1.45
CA ILE A 14 21.79 -7.26 -0.74
C ILE A 14 21.86 -6.50 0.59
N GLN A 15 23.00 -6.56 1.29
CA GLN A 15 23.20 -5.82 2.54
C GLN A 15 23.11 -4.32 2.31
N GLU A 16 23.78 -3.80 1.28
CA GLU A 16 23.78 -2.40 0.91
C GLU A 16 22.41 -1.92 0.47
N SER A 17 21.74 -2.68 -0.41
CA SER A 17 20.38 -2.35 -0.88
C SER A 17 19.31 -2.34 0.23
N MET A 18 19.52 -3.13 1.30
CA MET A 18 18.59 -3.20 2.44
C MET A 18 19.03 -2.33 3.64
N GLY A 19 20.12 -1.60 3.55
CA GLY A 19 20.64 -0.74 4.63
C GLY A 19 20.96 -1.50 5.92
N LEU A 20 21.51 -2.73 5.81
CA LEU A 20 21.80 -3.60 6.95
C LEU A 20 23.25 -3.43 7.42
N ASN A 21 23.45 -3.30 8.73
CA ASN A 21 24.80 -3.14 9.32
C ASN A 21 25.59 -4.47 9.46
N THR A 22 24.98 -5.62 9.22
CA THR A 22 25.63 -6.95 9.40
C THR A 22 25.23 -7.94 8.33
N MET A 23 26.17 -8.76 7.90
CA MET A 23 25.94 -9.85 6.92
C MET A 23 25.27 -11.09 7.53
N THR A 24 25.32 -11.22 8.86
CA THR A 24 24.76 -12.37 9.58
C THR A 24 23.23 -12.26 9.63
N GLY A 25 22.53 -13.29 9.13
CA GLY A 25 21.07 -13.35 9.19
C GLY A 25 20.35 -12.82 7.94
N LEU A 26 21.05 -12.51 6.83
CA LEU A 26 20.45 -12.00 5.61
C LEU A 26 19.41 -12.95 5.01
N VAL A 27 19.72 -14.24 4.89
CA VAL A 27 18.80 -15.24 4.33
C VAL A 27 17.53 -15.40 5.15
N PRO A 28 17.61 -15.56 6.49
CA PRO A 28 16.40 -15.54 7.34
C PRO A 28 15.58 -14.26 7.24
N LEU A 29 16.24 -13.11 7.05
CA LEU A 29 15.56 -11.83 6.89
C LEU A 29 14.76 -11.80 5.58
N VAL A 30 15.39 -12.13 4.45
CA VAL A 30 14.72 -12.19 3.14
C VAL A 30 13.53 -13.16 3.18
N LYS A 31 13.70 -14.34 3.80
CA LYS A 31 12.60 -15.29 3.97
C LYS A 31 11.43 -14.68 4.76
N LYS A 32 11.70 -13.95 5.84
CA LYS A 32 10.66 -13.27 6.64
C LYS A 32 9.97 -12.18 5.85
N ILE A 33 10.71 -11.44 5.03
CA ILE A 33 10.17 -10.41 4.13
C ILE A 33 9.20 -11.06 3.13
N LEU A 34 9.64 -12.08 2.40
CA LEU A 34 8.81 -12.78 1.41
C LEU A 34 7.53 -13.36 2.03
N ILE A 35 7.64 -14.00 3.20
CA ILE A 35 6.47 -14.52 3.91
C ILE A 35 5.54 -13.38 4.33
N GLY A 36 6.07 -12.30 4.89
CA GLY A 36 5.29 -11.14 5.30
C GLY A 36 4.55 -10.48 4.14
N THR A 37 5.24 -10.28 3.01
CA THR A 37 4.67 -9.78 1.76
C THR A 37 3.53 -10.68 1.29
N GLY A 38 3.77 -11.99 1.15
CA GLY A 38 2.77 -12.93 0.70
C GLY A 38 1.53 -13.01 1.61
N ILE A 39 1.68 -12.82 2.93
CA ILE A 39 0.55 -12.76 3.86
C ILE A 39 -0.28 -11.50 3.60
N ILE A 40 0.34 -10.33 3.44
CA ILE A 40 -0.38 -9.07 3.23
C ILE A 40 -1.06 -9.06 1.86
N GLU A 41 -0.36 -9.49 0.82
CA GLU A 41 -0.93 -9.65 -0.52
C GLU A 41 -2.07 -10.68 -0.51
N GLY A 42 -1.93 -11.79 0.22
CA GLY A 42 -2.99 -12.78 0.39
C GLY A 42 -4.24 -12.22 1.07
N ILE A 43 -4.08 -11.42 2.13
CA ILE A 43 -5.21 -10.74 2.78
C ILE A 43 -5.86 -9.75 1.80
N GLY A 44 -5.07 -8.96 1.09
CA GLY A 44 -5.56 -8.04 0.06
C GLY A 44 -6.33 -8.75 -1.04
N ALA A 45 -5.80 -9.87 -1.53
CA ALA A 45 -6.47 -10.69 -2.55
C ALA A 45 -7.81 -11.26 -2.06
N VAL A 46 -7.90 -11.70 -0.81
CA VAL A 46 -9.17 -12.16 -0.23
C VAL A 46 -10.18 -11.01 -0.17
N LEU A 47 -9.78 -9.81 0.27
CA LEU A 47 -10.66 -8.65 0.30
C LEU A 47 -11.12 -8.23 -1.09
N TYR A 48 -10.25 -8.19 -2.09
CA TYR A 48 -10.64 -7.95 -3.50
C TYR A 48 -11.56 -9.04 -4.05
N ALA A 49 -11.31 -10.30 -3.72
CA ALA A 49 -12.13 -11.41 -4.18
C ALA A 49 -13.58 -11.31 -3.69
N THR A 50 -13.84 -10.72 -2.51
CA THR A 50 -15.20 -10.48 -2.03
C THR A 50 -16.03 -9.58 -2.96
N GLN A 51 -15.35 -8.74 -3.75
CA GLN A 51 -15.99 -7.82 -4.69
C GLN A 51 -15.96 -8.38 -6.13
N TYR A 52 -14.82 -8.91 -6.57
CA TYR A 52 -14.65 -9.37 -7.97
C TYR A 52 -15.31 -10.72 -8.25
N VAL A 53 -15.35 -11.64 -7.29
CA VAL A 53 -15.97 -12.96 -7.53
C VAL A 53 -17.46 -12.88 -7.80
N PRO A 54 -18.26 -12.08 -7.08
CA PRO A 54 -19.69 -11.91 -7.40
C PRO A 54 -19.92 -11.25 -8.77
N GLU A 55 -19.01 -10.37 -9.22
CA GLU A 55 -19.17 -9.61 -10.47
C GLU A 55 -18.67 -10.37 -11.70
N PHE A 56 -17.51 -11.03 -11.60
CA PHE A 56 -16.80 -11.63 -12.76
C PHE A 56 -16.73 -13.17 -12.71
N GLY A 57 -17.33 -13.78 -11.69
CA GLY A 57 -17.25 -15.24 -11.47
C GLY A 57 -15.95 -15.68 -10.80
N ILE A 58 -15.92 -16.95 -10.34
CA ILE A 58 -14.84 -17.48 -9.50
C ILE A 58 -13.48 -17.45 -10.22
N GLY A 59 -13.40 -17.91 -11.46
CA GLY A 59 -12.13 -18.06 -12.17
C GLY A 59 -11.42 -16.72 -12.39
N TYR A 60 -12.08 -15.81 -13.11
CA TYR A 60 -11.53 -14.51 -13.44
C TYR A 60 -11.45 -13.59 -12.21
N GLY A 61 -12.49 -13.62 -11.34
CA GLY A 61 -12.53 -12.77 -10.15
C GLY A 61 -11.40 -13.08 -9.16
N VAL A 62 -11.06 -14.35 -8.95
CA VAL A 62 -9.90 -14.72 -8.08
C VAL A 62 -8.58 -14.30 -8.73
N TRP A 63 -8.42 -14.51 -10.03
CA TRP A 63 -7.22 -14.07 -10.75
C TRP A 63 -7.01 -12.56 -10.66
N ALA A 64 -8.07 -11.79 -10.96
CA ALA A 64 -8.04 -10.34 -10.87
C ALA A 64 -7.75 -9.84 -9.45
N ALA A 65 -8.32 -10.48 -8.43
CA ALA A 65 -8.08 -10.16 -7.03
C ALA A 65 -6.61 -10.35 -6.63
N ILE A 66 -5.98 -11.45 -7.04
CA ILE A 66 -4.57 -11.71 -6.79
C ILE A 66 -3.70 -10.68 -7.53
N PHE A 67 -4.00 -10.45 -8.81
CA PHE A 67 -3.24 -9.50 -9.62
C PHE A 67 -3.28 -8.08 -9.03
N ASN A 68 -4.49 -7.57 -8.71
CA ASN A 68 -4.65 -6.23 -8.18
C ASN A 68 -4.05 -6.08 -6.77
N SER A 69 -4.07 -7.14 -5.96
CA SER A 69 -3.41 -7.12 -4.66
C SER A 69 -1.90 -6.97 -4.79
N ILE A 70 -1.27 -7.74 -5.69
CA ILE A 70 0.17 -7.64 -5.96
C ILE A 70 0.50 -6.27 -6.57
N SER A 71 -0.28 -5.82 -7.56
CA SER A 71 -0.12 -4.52 -8.22
C SER A 71 -0.18 -3.36 -7.22
N ALA A 72 -1.17 -3.37 -6.31
CA ALA A 72 -1.33 -2.35 -5.29
C ALA A 72 -0.18 -2.36 -4.27
N PHE A 73 0.22 -3.55 -3.80
CA PHE A 73 1.33 -3.67 -2.86
C PHE A 73 2.67 -3.26 -3.46
N CYS A 74 2.94 -3.63 -4.71
CA CYS A 74 4.14 -3.25 -5.44
C CYS A 74 4.11 -1.78 -5.93
N ASN A 75 3.03 -1.04 -5.68
CA ASN A 75 2.81 0.32 -6.20
C ASN A 75 2.94 0.41 -7.72
N ALA A 76 2.47 -0.60 -8.44
CA ALA A 76 2.58 -0.68 -9.89
C ALA A 76 1.43 0.02 -10.62
N GLY A 77 0.26 0.14 -10.00
CA GLY A 77 -0.91 0.83 -10.54
C GLY A 77 -1.56 0.15 -11.76
N MET A 78 -1.14 -1.07 -12.06
CA MET A 78 -1.74 -1.82 -13.17
C MET A 78 -3.03 -2.48 -12.73
N ASP A 79 -4.07 -2.35 -13.56
CA ASP A 79 -5.36 -3.00 -13.43
C ASP A 79 -5.67 -3.85 -14.67
N ILE A 80 -6.30 -5.00 -14.48
CA ILE A 80 -6.71 -5.92 -15.56
C ILE A 80 -8.22 -6.09 -15.64
N VAL A 81 -8.97 -5.43 -14.75
CA VAL A 81 -10.40 -5.68 -14.61
C VAL A 81 -11.20 -4.84 -15.60
N ARG A 82 -10.84 -3.57 -15.74
CA ARG A 82 -11.53 -2.61 -16.61
C ARG A 82 -10.55 -1.58 -17.18
N ASP A 83 -10.93 -0.98 -18.31
CA ASP A 83 -10.15 0.09 -18.95
C ASP A 83 -10.16 1.39 -18.12
N ASP A 84 -11.13 1.57 -17.23
CA ASP A 84 -11.31 2.75 -16.37
C ASP A 84 -10.74 2.57 -14.95
N SER A 85 -9.89 1.57 -14.73
CA SER A 85 -9.26 1.26 -13.44
C SER A 85 -10.30 1.08 -12.33
N LEU A 86 -10.13 1.71 -11.15
CA LEU A 86 -11.03 1.56 -10.01
C LEU A 86 -12.20 2.57 -9.98
N ARG A 87 -12.47 3.31 -11.06
CA ARG A 87 -13.52 4.35 -11.11
C ARG A 87 -14.90 3.81 -10.78
N SER A 88 -15.24 2.62 -11.29
CA SER A 88 -16.51 1.97 -11.00
C SER A 88 -16.71 1.64 -9.51
N TYR A 89 -15.64 1.62 -8.73
CA TYR A 89 -15.63 1.30 -7.30
C TYR A 89 -15.44 2.52 -6.38
N VAL A 90 -15.62 3.76 -6.89
CA VAL A 90 -15.48 5.01 -6.11
C VAL A 90 -16.24 4.97 -4.79
N THR A 91 -17.46 4.42 -4.82
CA THR A 91 -18.34 4.34 -3.65
C THR A 91 -18.11 3.10 -2.78
N ASN A 92 -17.23 2.18 -3.20
CA ASN A 92 -17.01 0.93 -2.48
C ASN A 92 -15.89 1.09 -1.45
N PRO A 93 -16.19 1.14 -0.14
CA PRO A 93 -15.19 1.37 0.88
C PRO A 93 -14.20 0.20 1.01
N VAL A 94 -14.65 -1.04 0.79
CA VAL A 94 -13.77 -2.23 0.90
C VAL A 94 -12.65 -2.17 -0.14
N MET A 95 -13.01 -1.89 -1.41
CA MET A 95 -12.02 -1.74 -2.48
C MET A 95 -11.02 -0.62 -2.18
N ASN A 96 -11.55 0.54 -1.83
CA ASN A 96 -10.74 1.74 -1.63
C ASN A 96 -9.78 1.61 -0.43
N PHE A 97 -10.27 1.14 0.72
CA PHE A 97 -9.41 0.95 1.90
C PHE A 97 -8.41 -0.18 1.72
N THR A 98 -8.76 -1.26 1.00
CA THR A 98 -7.83 -2.34 0.67
C THR A 98 -6.69 -1.83 -0.20
N THR A 99 -7.02 -1.10 -1.28
CA THR A 99 -6.03 -0.53 -2.19
C THR A 99 -5.11 0.45 -1.46
N MET A 100 -5.67 1.42 -0.74
CA MET A 100 -4.88 2.38 0.05
C MET A 100 -3.98 1.70 1.08
N GLY A 101 -4.51 0.70 1.79
CA GLY A 101 -3.74 -0.06 2.77
C GLY A 101 -2.55 -0.78 2.16
N LEU A 102 -2.75 -1.45 1.02
CA LEU A 102 -1.69 -2.16 0.29
C LEU A 102 -0.62 -1.18 -0.23
N ILE A 103 -1.03 -0.05 -0.84
CA ILE A 103 -0.11 0.99 -1.32
C ILE A 103 0.74 1.53 -0.17
N ILE A 104 0.12 1.91 0.94
CA ILE A 104 0.85 2.45 2.10
C ILE A 104 1.81 1.40 2.66
N LEU A 105 1.35 0.17 2.89
CA LEU A 105 2.18 -0.90 3.42
C LEU A 105 3.34 -1.24 2.48
N GLY A 106 3.12 -1.31 1.18
CA GLY A 106 4.17 -1.54 0.19
C GLY A 106 5.22 -0.44 0.17
N GLY A 107 4.80 0.84 0.29
CA GLY A 107 5.67 2.00 0.25
C GLY A 107 6.48 2.29 1.53
N LEU A 108 6.10 1.74 2.70
CA LEU A 108 6.78 2.03 3.97
C LEU A 108 8.20 1.47 4.08
N GLY A 109 8.49 0.37 3.38
CA GLY A 109 9.77 -0.33 3.45
C GLY A 109 9.92 -1.27 4.66
N PHE A 110 10.77 -2.30 4.49
CA PHE A 110 10.89 -3.42 5.42
C PHE A 110 11.50 -3.06 6.78
N VAL A 111 12.32 -2.01 6.84
CA VAL A 111 12.89 -1.54 8.12
C VAL A 111 11.77 -1.02 9.04
N VAL A 112 10.85 -0.25 8.47
CA VAL A 112 9.66 0.26 9.19
C VAL A 112 8.76 -0.89 9.61
N TRP A 113 8.52 -1.87 8.75
CA TRP A 113 7.74 -3.07 9.08
C TRP A 113 8.31 -3.83 10.27
N LYS A 114 9.64 -4.00 10.30
CA LYS A 114 10.30 -4.67 11.41
C LYS A 114 10.09 -3.92 12.72
N ASP A 115 10.23 -2.60 12.71
CA ASP A 115 10.06 -1.77 13.90
C ASP A 115 8.59 -1.77 14.37
N LEU A 116 7.63 -1.67 13.44
CA LEU A 116 6.20 -1.76 13.74
C LEU A 116 5.83 -3.13 14.34
N TRP A 117 6.30 -4.23 13.73
CA TRP A 117 6.03 -5.57 14.20
C TRP A 117 6.62 -5.84 15.58
N GLN A 118 7.85 -5.39 15.82
CA GLN A 118 8.49 -5.51 17.14
C GLN A 118 7.76 -4.65 18.19
N GLY A 119 7.33 -3.46 17.79
CA GLY A 119 6.54 -2.58 18.65
C GLY A 119 5.20 -3.21 19.03
N PHE A 120 4.47 -3.74 18.05
CA PHE A 120 3.20 -4.44 18.29
C PHE A 120 3.34 -5.62 19.23
N LYS A 121 4.39 -6.46 19.05
CA LYS A 121 4.68 -7.57 19.96
C LYS A 121 4.92 -7.10 21.40
N LYS A 122 5.64 -6.00 21.58
CA LYS A 122 5.89 -5.43 22.93
C LYS A 122 4.62 -4.91 23.59
N ILE A 123 3.71 -4.29 22.81
CA ILE A 123 2.41 -3.86 23.34
C ILE A 123 1.60 -5.06 23.83
N VAL A 124 1.48 -6.09 22.98
CA VAL A 124 0.62 -7.25 23.27
C VAL A 124 1.22 -8.14 24.38
N LYS A 125 2.54 -8.39 24.34
CA LYS A 125 3.19 -9.32 25.27
C LYS A 125 3.62 -8.63 26.56
N ASP A 126 4.24 -7.46 26.46
CA ASP A 126 4.90 -6.80 27.60
C ASP A 126 4.05 -5.63 28.14
N LYS A 127 2.85 -5.37 27.58
CA LYS A 127 1.92 -4.28 27.96
C LYS A 127 2.60 -2.90 28.02
N VAL A 128 3.60 -2.67 27.18
CA VAL A 128 4.33 -1.40 27.13
C VAL A 128 3.42 -0.29 26.58
N PRO A 129 3.34 0.90 27.20
CA PRO A 129 2.53 1.98 26.70
C PRO A 129 3.02 2.46 25.32
N VAL A 130 2.06 2.79 24.42
CA VAL A 130 2.33 3.19 23.02
C VAL A 130 3.37 4.33 22.95
N LYS A 131 3.31 5.32 23.83
CA LYS A 131 4.26 6.45 23.89
C LYS A 131 5.71 5.98 24.05
N ARG A 132 5.96 5.03 24.94
CA ARG A 132 7.30 4.46 25.17
C ARG A 132 7.77 3.62 23.98
N MET A 133 6.84 2.91 23.32
CA MET A 133 7.12 2.14 22.10
C MET A 133 7.59 3.08 20.98
N ILE A 134 6.87 4.19 20.72
CA ILE A 134 7.22 5.17 19.69
C ILE A 134 8.61 5.79 19.97
N GLN A 135 8.95 6.03 21.24
CA GLN A 135 10.26 6.54 21.61
C GLN A 135 11.41 5.59 21.25
N GLN A 136 11.16 4.27 21.29
CA GLN A 136 12.15 3.22 20.99
C GLN A 136 12.34 2.97 19.48
N TRP A 137 11.47 3.51 18.62
CA TRP A 137 11.62 3.36 17.18
C TRP A 137 12.87 4.06 16.65
N ARG A 138 13.44 3.51 15.60
CA ARG A 138 14.56 4.14 14.90
C ARG A 138 14.15 5.50 14.35
N LEU A 139 15.10 6.41 14.23
CA LEU A 139 14.86 7.74 13.64
C LEU A 139 14.27 7.64 12.24
N GLN A 140 14.78 6.73 11.42
CA GLN A 140 14.25 6.45 10.08
C GLN A 140 12.75 6.12 10.10
N THR A 141 12.32 5.22 10.98
CA THR A 141 10.90 4.84 11.11
C THR A 141 10.03 6.01 11.52
N LYS A 142 10.49 6.84 12.44
CA LYS A 142 9.78 8.06 12.87
C LYS A 142 9.64 9.05 11.72
N ILE A 143 10.71 9.31 10.98
CA ILE A 143 10.72 10.23 9.84
C ILE A 143 9.77 9.71 8.75
N VAL A 144 9.90 8.44 8.35
CA VAL A 144 9.07 7.86 7.29
C VAL A 144 7.58 7.93 7.66
N LEU A 145 7.20 7.53 8.87
CA LEU A 145 5.81 7.58 9.30
C LEU A 145 5.27 9.01 9.40
N SER A 146 6.06 9.95 9.95
CA SER A 146 5.65 11.35 10.08
C SER A 146 5.46 12.00 8.72
N ILE A 147 6.43 11.87 7.81
CA ILE A 147 6.34 12.45 6.46
C ILE A 147 5.22 11.80 5.67
N THR A 148 5.07 10.48 5.73
CA THR A 148 3.99 9.77 5.05
C THR A 148 2.62 10.25 5.51
N SER A 149 2.40 10.33 6.83
CA SER A 149 1.14 10.82 7.39
C SER A 149 0.88 12.27 7.01
N PHE A 150 1.91 13.13 7.10
CA PHE A 150 1.79 14.54 6.71
C PHE A 150 1.39 14.68 5.23
N LEU A 151 2.07 13.98 4.31
CA LEU A 151 1.79 14.07 2.89
C LEU A 151 0.39 13.55 2.54
N ILE A 152 -0.06 12.45 3.17
CA ILE A 152 -1.40 11.92 2.96
C ILE A 152 -2.46 12.92 3.43
N LEU A 153 -2.33 13.45 4.64
CA LEU A 153 -3.29 14.40 5.18
C LEU A 153 -3.31 15.71 4.40
N PHE A 154 -2.15 16.27 4.12
CA PHE A 154 -2.02 17.51 3.35
C PHE A 154 -2.57 17.35 1.93
N GLY A 155 -2.20 16.27 1.23
CA GLY A 155 -2.72 15.96 -0.10
C GLY A 155 -4.23 15.75 -0.10
N THR A 156 -4.77 15.06 0.92
CA THR A 156 -6.22 14.86 1.07
C THR A 156 -6.96 16.19 1.22
N ILE A 157 -6.42 17.11 2.04
CA ILE A 157 -7.02 18.43 2.25
C ILE A 157 -6.99 19.23 0.95
N LEU A 158 -5.86 19.27 0.25
CA LEU A 158 -5.74 20.00 -1.00
C LEU A 158 -6.69 19.47 -2.07
N ILE A 159 -6.71 18.15 -2.29
CA ILE A 159 -7.60 17.53 -3.29
C ILE A 159 -9.07 17.78 -2.91
N PHE A 160 -9.42 17.64 -1.65
CA PHE A 160 -10.77 17.92 -1.18
C PHE A 160 -11.18 19.37 -1.46
N LEU A 161 -10.31 20.34 -1.20
CA LEU A 161 -10.60 21.76 -1.42
C LEU A 161 -10.74 22.11 -2.91
N PHE A 162 -9.85 21.59 -3.75
CA PHE A 162 -9.86 21.90 -5.19
C PHE A 162 -10.98 21.18 -5.96
N GLU A 163 -11.28 19.92 -5.58
CA GLU A 163 -12.24 19.08 -6.31
C GLU A 163 -13.65 19.11 -5.74
N TYR A 164 -13.88 19.79 -4.62
CA TYR A 164 -15.15 19.77 -3.90
C TYR A 164 -16.37 20.14 -4.75
N HIS A 165 -16.23 21.12 -5.63
CA HIS A 165 -17.28 21.62 -6.52
C HIS A 165 -17.12 21.18 -7.98
N ASN A 166 -16.20 20.27 -8.27
CA ASN A 166 -15.96 19.84 -9.64
C ASN A 166 -17.05 18.86 -10.09
N PRO A 167 -17.90 19.24 -11.09
CA PRO A 167 -19.00 18.39 -11.54
C PRO A 167 -18.51 17.11 -12.26
N ALA A 168 -17.30 17.14 -12.81
CA ALA A 168 -16.73 15.98 -13.49
C ALA A 168 -16.21 14.89 -12.53
N THR A 169 -15.95 15.24 -11.26
CA THR A 169 -15.24 14.33 -10.33
C THR A 169 -16.01 14.03 -9.05
N MET A 170 -16.37 15.05 -8.27
CA MET A 170 -16.83 14.87 -6.90
C MET A 170 -18.22 15.45 -6.60
N GLU A 171 -18.79 16.31 -7.45
CA GLU A 171 -20.04 17.00 -7.11
C GLU A 171 -21.19 16.06 -6.76
N SER A 172 -21.31 14.95 -7.50
CA SER A 172 -22.37 13.94 -7.29
C SER A 172 -22.20 13.05 -6.04
N LEU A 173 -21.03 13.11 -5.39
CA LEU A 173 -20.71 12.26 -4.25
C LEU A 173 -21.22 12.85 -2.93
N SER A 174 -21.61 11.97 -2.01
CA SER A 174 -21.92 12.38 -0.62
C SER A 174 -20.64 12.83 0.11
N LEU A 175 -20.76 13.63 1.18
CA LEU A 175 -19.62 14.14 1.93
C LEU A 175 -18.62 13.05 2.37
N PRO A 176 -19.02 11.91 2.94
CA PRO A 176 -18.09 10.85 3.31
C PRO A 176 -17.39 10.23 2.09
N GLN A 177 -18.09 10.12 0.95
CA GLN A 177 -17.51 9.62 -0.29
C GLN A 177 -16.49 10.61 -0.89
N LYS A 178 -16.76 11.93 -0.80
CA LYS A 178 -15.79 12.98 -1.18
C LYS A 178 -14.50 12.89 -0.37
N ILE A 179 -14.61 12.70 0.95
CA ILE A 179 -13.45 12.53 1.82
C ILE A 179 -12.68 11.25 1.47
N GLN A 180 -13.39 10.14 1.25
CA GLN A 180 -12.79 8.87 0.87
C GLN A 180 -12.06 8.95 -0.48
N ALA A 181 -12.67 9.58 -1.49
CA ALA A 181 -12.07 9.77 -2.80
C ALA A 181 -10.83 10.68 -2.74
N SER A 182 -10.89 11.77 -1.98
CA SER A 182 -9.74 12.67 -1.76
C SER A 182 -8.59 11.95 -1.05
N LEU A 183 -8.90 11.13 -0.03
CA LEU A 183 -7.91 10.32 0.67
C LEU A 183 -7.27 9.29 -0.27
N PHE A 184 -8.08 8.59 -1.05
CA PHE A 184 -7.59 7.61 -2.02
C PHE A 184 -6.66 8.27 -3.03
N GLN A 185 -7.09 9.39 -3.61
CA GLN A 185 -6.31 10.12 -4.60
C GLN A 185 -4.98 10.62 -4.02
N SER A 186 -4.98 11.11 -2.77
CA SER A 186 -3.75 11.51 -2.07
C SER A 186 -2.78 10.34 -1.84
N VAL A 187 -3.28 9.13 -1.62
CA VAL A 187 -2.44 7.94 -1.45
C VAL A 187 -1.89 7.47 -2.79
N THR A 188 -2.73 7.37 -3.83
CA THR A 188 -2.35 6.79 -5.12
C THR A 188 -1.37 7.67 -5.91
N THR A 189 -1.53 8.99 -5.88
CA THR A 189 -0.64 9.94 -6.58
C THR A 189 0.79 9.95 -6.05
N ARG A 190 1.03 9.42 -4.87
CA ARG A 190 2.38 9.31 -4.33
C ARG A 190 3.24 8.28 -5.06
N THR A 191 2.68 7.13 -5.42
CA THR A 191 3.50 6.00 -5.92
C THR A 191 2.79 5.04 -6.85
N ALA A 192 1.46 4.83 -6.74
CA ALA A 192 0.80 3.68 -7.34
C ALA A 192 0.15 3.97 -8.70
N GLY A 193 -0.45 5.14 -8.89
CA GLY A 193 -1.09 5.49 -10.16
C GLY A 193 -2.44 4.81 -10.44
N PHE A 194 -3.10 4.19 -9.45
CA PHE A 194 -4.48 3.76 -9.61
C PHE A 194 -5.41 4.96 -9.75
N GLU A 195 -6.31 4.92 -10.70
CA GLU A 195 -7.28 6.00 -10.94
C GLU A 195 -8.62 5.68 -10.28
N LEU A 196 -9.12 6.62 -9.51
CA LEU A 196 -10.46 6.59 -8.93
C LEU A 196 -11.37 7.67 -9.52
N SER A 197 -10.79 8.68 -10.16
CA SER A 197 -11.48 9.87 -10.69
C SER A 197 -10.85 10.36 -11.99
N LEU A 198 -11.62 11.11 -12.77
CA LEU A 198 -11.22 11.73 -14.03
C LEU A 198 -10.11 12.80 -13.91
N ILE A 199 -9.53 13.01 -12.74
CA ILE A 199 -8.50 14.04 -12.49
C ILE A 199 -7.28 13.89 -13.41
N HIS A 200 -7.02 12.69 -13.94
CA HIS A 200 -5.89 12.42 -14.83
C HIS A 200 -6.23 12.47 -16.34
N ILE A 201 -7.44 12.86 -16.74
CA ILE A 201 -7.79 13.00 -18.17
C ILE A 201 -7.38 14.38 -18.71
N SER A 202 -6.24 14.90 -18.35
CA SER A 202 -5.72 16.10 -18.99
C SER A 202 -4.56 15.84 -19.97
N GLU A 203 -4.25 14.58 -20.27
CA GLU A 203 -3.39 14.32 -21.41
C GLU A 203 -4.22 14.16 -22.67
N PRO A 204 -4.09 15.08 -23.64
CA PRO A 204 -4.65 14.87 -24.96
C PRO A 204 -3.89 13.70 -25.59
N THR A 205 -4.49 12.51 -25.58
CA THR A 205 -4.06 11.43 -26.45
C THR A 205 -4.21 11.94 -27.89
N ARG A 206 -3.11 12.34 -28.48
CA ARG A 206 -2.96 12.48 -29.91
C ARG A 206 -2.77 11.13 -30.54
#